data_bd9c498edd52daeb6580e419d1c48d21
#
_entry.id   bd9c498edd52daeb6580e419d1c48d21
#
_cell.length_a   1.000
_cell.length_b   1.000
_cell.length_c   1.000
_cell.angle_alpha   90.00
_cell.angle_beta   90.00
_cell.angle_gamma   90.00
#
_symmetry.space_group_name_H-M   'P 1'
#
loop_
_entity.id
_entity.type
_entity.pdbx_description
1 polymer ?
#
loop_
_entity_poly.entity_id
_entity_poly.type
_entity_poly.pdbx_seq_one_letter_code
_entity_poly.pdbx_strand_id
1 'polypeptide(L)'
;TSQGTTYTYDFDKFNFNGTSKIIIATGEAAAFTVDSSFNVDVINATGGGTAPTNPKFVKTFANHVFYGGMSNSTHSILFSVPFSEDNFTSASGAGEIKVGDIVTGLKVFRDELFIFCQRKIYKLTGTTSTNFALAEVAKNVGTIAHHSIQELGGDLIFLAADGLRTIAGTERIGDVELGTISKQVQERINEITYD
;
A
#
# COMPACT_ATOMS: atom_id res chain seq x y z
N THR A 1 -11.31 23.15 -22.38
CA THR A 1 -11.91 21.95 -21.76
C THR A 1 -10.97 21.51 -20.68
N SER A 2 -11.30 21.84 -19.42
CA SER A 2 -10.61 21.38 -18.23
C SER A 2 -10.82 19.86 -18.16
N GLN A 3 -9.77 19.06 -18.37
CA GLN A 3 -9.79 17.67 -17.98
C GLN A 3 -9.86 17.64 -16.46
N GLY A 4 -10.95 17.13 -15.92
CA GLY A 4 -11.09 16.95 -14.50
C GLY A 4 -10.00 16.01 -14.01
N THR A 5 -9.18 16.47 -13.07
CA THR A 5 -8.17 15.65 -12.43
C THR A 5 -8.92 14.58 -11.61
N THR A 6 -8.86 13.33 -12.03
CA THR A 6 -9.43 12.22 -11.25
C THR A 6 -8.49 11.93 -10.12
N TYR A 7 -8.83 12.37 -8.92
CA TYR A 7 -8.08 12.05 -7.71
C TYR A 7 -8.44 10.64 -7.26
N THR A 8 -7.43 9.81 -7.03
CA THR A 8 -7.60 8.52 -6.36
C THR A 8 -7.23 8.69 -4.89
N TYR A 9 -8.11 8.28 -4.01
CA TYR A 9 -7.89 8.31 -2.57
C TYR A 9 -7.66 6.90 -2.06
N ASP A 10 -6.65 6.73 -1.21
CA ASP A 10 -6.52 5.56 -0.36
C ASP A 10 -6.73 5.97 1.09
N PHE A 11 -7.33 5.11 1.87
CA PHE A 11 -7.59 5.37 3.29
C PHE A 11 -7.48 4.12 4.12
N ASP A 12 -7.27 4.32 5.40
CA ASP A 12 -7.35 3.27 6.40
C ASP A 12 -7.88 3.82 7.73
N LYS A 13 -8.33 2.91 8.57
CA LYS A 13 -8.86 3.23 9.89
C LYS A 13 -7.91 2.70 10.95
N PHE A 14 -7.62 3.51 11.97
CA PHE A 14 -6.83 3.10 13.11
C PHE A 14 -7.41 3.62 14.42
N ASN A 15 -7.02 3.00 15.52
CA ASN A 15 -7.32 3.44 16.87
C ASN A 15 -6.05 3.37 17.70
N PHE A 16 -5.36 4.49 17.80
CA PHE A 16 -4.18 4.62 18.63
C PHE A 16 -4.54 5.29 19.96
N ASN A 17 -4.16 4.65 21.05
CA ASN A 17 -4.37 5.18 22.40
C ASN A 17 -5.85 5.55 22.72
N GLY A 18 -6.81 4.80 22.15
CA GLY A 18 -8.23 5.03 22.36
C GLY A 18 -8.87 6.09 21.47
N THR A 19 -8.12 6.72 20.58
CA THR A 19 -8.62 7.68 19.60
C THR A 19 -8.76 7.04 18.23
N SER A 20 -10.00 6.87 17.76
CA SER A 20 -10.27 6.36 16.42
C SER A 20 -10.18 7.47 15.39
N LYS A 21 -9.37 7.26 14.35
CA LYS A 21 -9.21 8.17 13.22
C LYS A 21 -9.25 7.41 11.90
N ILE A 22 -9.57 8.12 10.82
CA ILE A 22 -9.35 7.68 9.45
C ILE A 22 -8.17 8.48 8.92
N ILE A 23 -7.20 7.81 8.29
CA ILE A 23 -6.12 8.47 7.57
C ILE A 23 -6.37 8.36 6.08
N ILE A 24 -6.09 9.43 5.35
CA ILE A 24 -6.37 9.57 3.92
C ILE A 24 -5.10 10.03 3.20
N ALA A 25 -4.76 9.33 2.12
CA ALA A 25 -3.69 9.67 1.20
C ALA A 25 -4.27 9.99 -0.18
N THR A 26 -3.77 11.03 -0.84
CA THR A 26 -4.31 11.53 -2.12
C THR A 26 -3.32 11.44 -3.28
N GLY A 27 -2.02 11.30 -2.98
CA GLY A 27 -0.95 11.38 -3.97
C GLY A 27 -0.60 12.79 -4.46
N GLU A 28 -1.46 13.77 -4.19
CA GLU A 28 -1.30 15.17 -4.67
C GLU A 28 -0.91 16.14 -3.55
N ALA A 29 -1.24 15.78 -2.32
CA ALA A 29 -0.98 16.60 -1.13
C ALA A 29 -0.51 15.72 0.04
N ALA A 30 -0.12 16.35 1.14
CA ALA A 30 0.16 15.64 2.38
C ALA A 30 -1.06 14.82 2.80
N ALA A 31 -0.81 13.64 3.38
CA ALA A 31 -1.87 12.86 3.99
C ALA A 31 -2.51 13.63 5.15
N PHE A 32 -3.72 13.28 5.50
CA PHE A 32 -4.43 13.90 6.62
C PHE A 32 -5.29 12.86 7.35
N THR A 33 -5.61 13.16 8.62
CA THR A 33 -6.52 12.34 9.42
C THR A 33 -7.83 13.07 9.68
N VAL A 34 -8.88 12.27 9.90
CA VAL A 34 -10.19 12.76 10.33
C VAL A 34 -10.60 11.96 11.56
N ASP A 35 -10.94 12.64 12.64
CA ASP A 35 -11.42 12.02 13.88
C ASP A 35 -12.96 11.87 13.91
N SER A 36 -13.49 11.29 14.99
CA SER A 36 -14.93 11.09 15.17
C SER A 36 -15.73 12.39 15.34
N SER A 37 -15.06 13.52 15.60
CA SER A 37 -15.65 14.86 15.70
C SER A 37 -15.50 15.65 14.39
N PHE A 38 -15.02 15.00 13.33
CA PHE A 38 -14.73 15.60 12.01
C PHE A 38 -13.63 16.66 12.04
N ASN A 39 -12.74 16.64 13.04
CA ASN A 39 -11.53 17.45 12.98
C ASN A 39 -10.56 16.84 11.98
N VAL A 40 -9.92 17.71 11.19
CA VAL A 40 -8.96 17.35 10.16
C VAL A 40 -7.56 17.79 10.59
N ASP A 41 -6.63 16.85 10.69
CA ASP A 41 -5.23 17.12 11.02
C ASP A 41 -4.34 16.66 9.86
N VAL A 42 -3.49 17.56 9.36
CA VAL A 42 -2.55 17.26 8.27
C VAL A 42 -1.32 16.58 8.83
N ILE A 43 -0.87 15.51 8.18
CA ILE A 43 0.38 14.81 8.51
C ILE A 43 1.57 15.66 8.06
N ASN A 44 2.29 16.24 9.02
CA ASN A 44 3.38 17.19 8.78
C ASN A 44 4.60 16.96 9.68
N ALA A 45 4.67 15.81 10.35
CA ALA A 45 5.73 15.40 11.29
C ALA A 45 5.83 16.29 12.54
N THR A 46 4.70 16.74 13.10
CA THR A 46 4.69 17.49 14.37
C THR A 46 5.33 16.69 15.51
N GLY A 47 5.24 15.37 15.48
CA GLY A 47 5.91 14.49 16.42
C GLY A 47 7.42 14.31 16.19
N GLY A 48 7.96 14.81 15.06
CA GLY A 48 9.37 14.76 14.68
C GLY A 48 9.65 13.90 13.44
N GLY A 49 10.88 14.01 12.92
CA GLY A 49 11.32 13.35 11.69
C GLY A 49 10.90 14.08 10.42
N THR A 50 10.72 13.34 9.32
CA THR A 50 10.31 13.89 8.01
C THR A 50 9.03 13.22 7.56
N ALA A 51 8.00 14.02 7.31
CA ALA A 51 6.70 13.52 6.84
C ALA A 51 6.79 12.93 5.41
N PRO A 52 5.92 11.94 5.08
CA PRO A 52 5.81 11.42 3.73
C PRO A 52 5.33 12.49 2.76
N THR A 53 6.00 12.62 1.61
CA THR A 53 5.66 13.64 0.61
C THR A 53 4.62 13.10 -0.37
N ASN A 54 3.40 13.64 -0.30
CA ASN A 54 2.29 13.32 -1.18
C ASN A 54 2.10 11.80 -1.39
N PRO A 55 1.87 11.02 -0.32
CA PRO A 55 1.72 9.58 -0.43
C PRO A 55 0.42 9.24 -1.18
N LYS A 56 0.48 8.18 -2.00
CA LYS A 56 -0.69 7.66 -2.73
C LYS A 56 -1.42 6.56 -1.95
N PHE A 57 -0.69 5.83 -1.12
CA PHE A 57 -1.17 4.66 -0.41
C PHE A 57 -0.90 4.79 1.07
N VAL A 58 -1.84 4.32 1.88
CA VAL A 58 -1.72 4.32 3.34
C VAL A 58 -2.36 3.08 3.92
N LYS A 59 -1.67 2.39 4.84
CA LYS A 59 -2.22 1.26 5.60
C LYS A 59 -1.65 1.25 7.01
N THR A 60 -2.47 0.82 7.95
CA THR A 60 -2.07 0.60 9.34
C THR A 60 -1.68 -0.86 9.52
N PHE A 61 -0.48 -1.10 10.01
CA PHE A 61 0.04 -2.44 10.29
C PHE A 61 0.95 -2.40 11.50
N ALA A 62 0.86 -3.40 12.39
CA ALA A 62 1.72 -3.54 13.57
C ALA A 62 1.83 -2.25 14.41
N ASN A 63 0.71 -1.54 14.62
CA ASN A 63 0.62 -0.26 15.31
C ASN A 63 1.37 0.92 14.66
N HIS A 64 1.85 0.77 13.46
CA HIS A 64 2.44 1.85 12.65
C HIS A 64 1.49 2.23 11.52
N VAL A 65 1.61 3.46 11.04
CA VAL A 65 1.01 3.86 9.75
C VAL A 65 2.08 3.78 8.68
N PHE A 66 1.82 3.02 7.63
CA PHE A 66 2.68 2.84 6.47
C PHE A 66 2.20 3.71 5.31
N TYR A 67 3.12 4.42 4.68
CA TYR A 67 2.87 5.29 3.54
C TYR A 67 3.67 4.81 2.34
N GLY A 68 3.04 4.76 1.18
CA GLY A 68 3.67 4.32 -0.07
C GLY A 68 3.30 5.21 -1.26
N GLY A 69 4.03 5.03 -2.38
CA GLY A 69 3.82 5.83 -3.58
C GLY A 69 4.09 7.32 -3.39
N MET A 70 5.06 7.66 -2.54
CA MET A 70 5.47 9.04 -2.27
C MET A 70 6.08 9.69 -3.51
N SER A 71 5.79 10.97 -3.75
CA SER A 71 6.25 11.66 -4.95
C SER A 71 7.78 11.81 -5.03
N ASN A 72 8.46 11.88 -3.88
CA ASN A 72 9.92 11.97 -3.77
C ASN A 72 10.63 10.62 -3.58
N SER A 73 9.90 9.53 -3.31
CA SER A 73 10.44 8.19 -3.05
C SER A 73 9.44 7.10 -3.45
N THR A 74 9.31 6.87 -4.77
CA THR A 74 8.33 5.92 -5.32
C THR A 74 8.70 4.45 -5.09
N HIS A 75 9.97 4.15 -4.75
CA HIS A 75 10.52 2.80 -4.58
C HIS A 75 10.67 2.40 -3.12
N SER A 76 10.00 3.09 -2.21
CA SER A 76 10.05 2.78 -0.79
C SER A 76 8.71 2.99 -0.11
N ILE A 77 8.59 2.45 1.07
CA ILE A 77 7.53 2.74 2.02
C ILE A 77 8.13 3.36 3.27
N LEU A 78 7.46 4.39 3.79
CA LEU A 78 7.81 5.05 5.04
C LEU A 78 6.82 4.60 6.10
N PHE A 79 7.25 4.38 7.33
CA PHE A 79 6.36 4.08 8.45
C PHE A 79 6.62 4.96 9.67
N SER A 80 5.54 5.29 10.38
CA SER A 80 5.56 6.14 11.56
C SER A 80 6.12 5.41 12.79
N VAL A 81 6.33 6.14 13.87
CA VAL A 81 6.53 5.58 15.21
C VAL A 81 5.28 4.77 15.62
N PRO A 82 5.41 3.69 16.41
CA PRO A 82 4.25 2.94 16.90
C PRO A 82 3.28 3.85 17.67
N PHE A 83 1.99 3.63 17.47
CA PHE A 83 0.89 4.38 18.08
C PHE A 83 0.89 5.88 17.79
N SER A 84 1.54 6.30 16.70
CA SER A 84 1.53 7.68 16.23
C SER A 84 1.43 7.70 14.71
N GLU A 85 0.58 8.53 14.17
CA GLU A 85 0.41 8.74 12.72
C GLU A 85 1.32 9.82 12.15
N ASP A 86 1.83 10.72 13.00
CA ASP A 86 2.52 11.94 12.60
C ASP A 86 3.94 12.10 13.23
N ASN A 87 4.52 11.02 13.75
CA ASN A 87 5.89 11.00 14.25
C ASN A 87 6.75 10.06 13.40
N PHE A 88 7.83 10.59 12.82
CA PHE A 88 8.75 9.87 11.94
C PHE A 88 10.18 9.83 12.48
N THR A 89 10.34 9.97 13.79
CA THR A 89 11.64 9.91 14.46
C THR A 89 12.20 8.49 14.44
N SER A 90 13.27 8.24 13.72
CA SER A 90 13.87 6.89 13.56
C SER A 90 14.34 6.29 14.87
N ALA A 91 14.88 7.09 15.79
CA ALA A 91 15.27 6.64 17.12
C ALA A 91 14.10 6.14 17.99
N SER A 92 12.86 6.50 17.62
CA SER A 92 11.62 6.09 18.30
C SER A 92 10.89 4.96 17.57
N GLY A 93 11.47 4.38 16.53
CA GLY A 93 10.94 3.22 15.83
C GLY A 93 10.23 3.52 14.52
N ALA A 94 10.32 4.75 13.98
CA ALA A 94 9.96 5.02 12.58
C ALA A 94 11.07 4.59 11.63
N GLY A 95 10.74 4.43 10.35
CA GLY A 95 11.76 4.09 9.35
C GLY A 95 11.24 4.05 7.92
N GLU A 96 12.15 3.73 7.02
CA GLU A 96 11.90 3.56 5.60
C GLU A 96 12.39 2.19 5.15
N ILE A 97 11.58 1.50 4.34
CA ILE A 97 11.93 0.23 3.71
C ILE A 97 11.96 0.43 2.20
N LYS A 98 13.13 0.17 1.60
CA LYS A 98 13.31 0.22 0.14
C LYS A 98 12.92 -1.10 -0.48
N VAL A 99 12.03 -1.07 -1.46
CA VAL A 99 11.52 -2.25 -2.15
C VAL A 99 12.11 -2.43 -3.56
N GLY A 100 12.85 -1.44 -4.05
CA GLY A 100 13.58 -1.53 -5.33
C GLY A 100 12.72 -1.54 -6.59
N ASP A 101 11.41 -1.27 -6.46
CA ASP A 101 10.46 -1.13 -7.57
C ASP A 101 9.37 -0.13 -7.18
N ILE A 102 8.66 0.44 -8.17
CA ILE A 102 7.63 1.46 -7.92
C ILE A 102 6.45 0.83 -7.16
N VAL A 103 6.15 1.37 -5.98
CA VAL A 103 5.01 0.95 -5.18
C VAL A 103 3.71 1.37 -5.85
N THR A 104 2.82 0.41 -6.07
CA THR A 104 1.52 0.58 -6.72
C THR A 104 0.34 0.24 -5.80
N GLY A 105 0.58 -0.25 -4.60
CA GLY A 105 -0.47 -0.51 -3.63
C GLY A 105 0.04 -1.12 -2.33
N LEU A 106 -0.76 -0.96 -1.28
CA LEU A 106 -0.55 -1.56 0.04
C LEU A 106 -1.83 -2.27 0.47
N LYS A 107 -1.71 -3.46 1.06
CA LYS A 107 -2.85 -4.21 1.61
C LYS A 107 -2.41 -5.04 2.80
N VAL A 108 -3.12 -4.92 3.91
CA VAL A 108 -2.97 -5.83 5.05
C VAL A 108 -3.86 -7.05 4.82
N PHE A 109 -3.28 -8.23 4.96
CA PHE A 109 -3.98 -9.50 4.81
C PHE A 109 -3.30 -10.56 5.67
N ARG A 110 -4.07 -11.28 6.48
CA ARG A 110 -3.59 -12.34 7.40
C ARG A 110 -2.40 -11.92 8.27
N ASP A 111 -2.52 -10.75 8.90
CA ASP A 111 -1.48 -10.18 9.76
C ASP A 111 -0.13 -9.95 9.07
N GLU A 112 -0.12 -9.81 7.75
CA GLU A 112 1.03 -9.43 6.93
C GLU A 112 0.69 -8.20 6.10
N LEU A 113 1.66 -7.31 5.88
CA LEU A 113 1.50 -6.18 4.97
C LEU A 113 2.05 -6.55 3.60
N PHE A 114 1.17 -6.68 2.61
CA PHE A 114 1.53 -6.87 1.21
C PHE A 114 1.83 -5.53 0.56
N ILE A 115 2.99 -5.45 -0.08
CA ILE A 115 3.47 -4.28 -0.82
C ILE A 115 3.48 -4.67 -2.29
N PHE A 116 2.53 -4.13 -3.02
CA PHE A 116 2.44 -4.33 -4.46
C PHE A 116 3.29 -3.27 -5.16
N CYS A 117 4.06 -3.71 -6.14
CA CYS A 117 4.86 -2.87 -7.01
C CYS A 117 4.47 -3.12 -8.48
N GLN A 118 5.08 -2.40 -9.41
CA GLN A 118 4.80 -2.56 -10.83
C GLN A 118 5.12 -3.96 -11.36
N ARG A 119 6.22 -4.57 -10.85
CA ARG A 119 6.74 -5.86 -11.35
C ARG A 119 7.08 -6.85 -10.24
N LYS A 120 6.79 -6.51 -8.99
CA LYS A 120 7.10 -7.34 -7.84
C LYS A 120 6.01 -7.24 -6.80
N ILE A 121 5.94 -8.24 -5.96
CA ILE A 121 5.09 -8.22 -4.77
C ILE A 121 5.95 -8.67 -3.60
N TYR A 122 5.91 -7.90 -2.54
CA TYR A 122 6.57 -8.22 -1.28
C TYR A 122 5.55 -8.41 -0.18
N LYS A 123 5.94 -9.14 0.86
CA LYS A 123 5.25 -9.16 2.13
C LYS A 123 6.18 -8.73 3.25
N LEU A 124 5.67 -7.93 4.14
CA LEU A 124 6.32 -7.50 5.36
C LEU A 124 5.66 -8.22 6.53
N THR A 125 6.47 -8.90 7.31
CA THR A 125 6.08 -9.56 8.56
C THR A 125 6.79 -8.91 9.74
N GLY A 126 6.34 -9.22 10.95
CA GLY A 126 6.89 -8.65 12.17
C GLY A 126 5.92 -7.70 12.87
N THR A 127 6.27 -7.27 14.07
CA THR A 127 5.41 -6.47 14.94
C THR A 127 6.05 -5.17 15.41
N THR A 128 7.33 -4.99 15.13
CA THR A 128 8.10 -3.80 15.53
C THR A 128 9.14 -3.49 14.45
N SER A 129 9.62 -2.27 14.40
CA SER A 129 10.66 -1.82 13.47
C SER A 129 11.97 -2.64 13.56
N THR A 130 12.24 -3.25 14.71
CA THR A 130 13.44 -4.07 14.92
C THR A 130 13.32 -5.50 14.38
N ASN A 131 12.10 -5.99 14.16
CA ASN A 131 11.86 -7.36 13.68
C ASN A 131 11.09 -7.40 12.34
N PHE A 132 10.88 -6.26 11.70
CA PHE A 132 10.29 -6.25 10.36
C PHE A 132 11.17 -7.02 9.38
N ALA A 133 10.57 -7.99 8.70
CA ALA A 133 11.22 -8.82 7.69
C ALA A 133 10.47 -8.69 6.37
N LEU A 134 11.18 -8.21 5.33
CA LEU A 134 10.65 -8.08 3.98
C LEU A 134 11.01 -9.33 3.18
N ALA A 135 10.01 -10.01 2.63
CA ALA A 135 10.18 -11.17 1.76
C ALA A 135 9.55 -10.90 0.39
N GLU A 136 10.22 -11.31 -0.67
CA GLU A 136 9.67 -11.25 -2.02
C GLU A 136 8.70 -12.42 -2.24
N VAL A 137 7.46 -12.12 -2.62
CA VAL A 137 6.38 -13.09 -2.90
C VAL A 137 6.34 -13.44 -4.38
N ALA A 138 6.50 -12.44 -5.24
CA ALA A 138 6.45 -12.63 -6.68
C ALA A 138 7.44 -11.72 -7.41
N LYS A 139 8.06 -12.30 -8.47
CA LYS A 139 8.90 -11.61 -9.45
C LYS A 139 8.14 -11.47 -10.77
N ASN A 140 8.38 -10.37 -11.48
CA ASN A 140 7.78 -10.08 -12.79
C ASN A 140 6.25 -10.02 -12.79
N VAL A 141 5.64 -9.90 -11.62
CA VAL A 141 4.20 -9.76 -11.43
C VAL A 141 3.96 -8.65 -10.41
N GLY A 142 3.09 -7.72 -10.75
CA GLY A 142 2.66 -6.64 -9.86
C GLY A 142 1.25 -6.21 -10.19
N THR A 143 0.74 -5.18 -9.52
CA THR A 143 -0.58 -4.63 -9.85
C THR A 143 -0.48 -3.33 -10.62
N ILE A 144 -1.42 -3.12 -11.54
CA ILE A 144 -1.59 -1.88 -12.29
C ILE A 144 -2.65 -0.97 -11.67
N ALA A 145 -3.48 -1.50 -10.79
CA ALA A 145 -4.60 -0.78 -10.20
C ALA A 145 -4.74 -1.09 -8.71
N HIS A 146 -4.44 -0.12 -7.83
CA HIS A 146 -4.49 -0.28 -6.38
C HIS A 146 -5.84 -0.81 -5.88
N HIS A 147 -6.94 -0.19 -6.34
CA HIS A 147 -8.29 -0.55 -5.88
C HIS A 147 -8.77 -1.94 -6.35
N SER A 148 -8.04 -2.58 -7.27
CA SER A 148 -8.31 -3.96 -7.66
C SER A 148 -7.85 -4.99 -6.64
N ILE A 149 -7.01 -4.59 -5.67
CA ILE A 149 -6.50 -5.48 -4.61
C ILE A 149 -7.62 -5.74 -3.62
N GLN A 150 -8.26 -6.91 -3.73
CA GLN A 150 -9.41 -7.28 -2.92
C GLN A 150 -9.23 -8.67 -2.29
N GLU A 151 -9.86 -8.86 -1.15
CA GLU A 151 -9.93 -10.17 -0.50
C GLU A 151 -11.12 -10.96 -1.05
N LEU A 152 -10.88 -12.17 -1.53
CA LEU A 152 -11.90 -13.05 -2.03
C LEU A 152 -11.57 -14.53 -1.69
N GLY A 153 -12.50 -15.20 -1.01
CA GLY A 153 -12.36 -16.62 -0.70
C GLY A 153 -11.13 -16.98 0.16
N GLY A 154 -10.65 -16.03 0.97
CA GLY A 154 -9.48 -16.23 1.82
C GLY A 154 -8.15 -16.07 1.09
N ASP A 155 -8.14 -15.46 -0.08
CA ASP A 155 -6.94 -15.06 -0.82
C ASP A 155 -7.05 -13.60 -1.26
N LEU A 156 -5.94 -12.99 -1.67
CA LEU A 156 -5.93 -11.67 -2.31
C LEU A 156 -5.98 -11.84 -3.82
N ILE A 157 -6.95 -11.16 -4.45
CA ILE A 157 -7.00 -11.01 -5.91
C ILE A 157 -6.57 -9.59 -6.28
N PHE A 158 -5.96 -9.44 -7.44
CA PHE A 158 -5.50 -8.16 -7.97
C PHE A 158 -5.42 -8.18 -9.50
N LEU A 159 -5.51 -7.00 -10.12
CA LEU A 159 -5.33 -6.83 -11.56
C LEU A 159 -3.84 -6.63 -11.87
N ALA A 160 -3.26 -7.63 -12.54
CA ALA A 160 -1.92 -7.56 -13.13
C ALA A 160 -2.02 -7.14 -14.61
N ALA A 161 -0.88 -6.87 -15.23
CA ALA A 161 -0.83 -6.47 -16.65
C ALA A 161 -1.41 -7.52 -17.61
N ASP A 162 -1.44 -8.78 -17.21
CA ASP A 162 -1.91 -9.92 -18.00
C ASP A 162 -3.26 -10.50 -17.49
N GLY A 163 -3.93 -9.82 -16.58
CA GLY A 163 -5.26 -10.18 -16.09
C GLY A 163 -5.35 -10.31 -14.57
N LEU A 164 -6.48 -10.87 -14.10
CA LEU A 164 -6.73 -11.09 -12.68
C LEU A 164 -5.91 -12.26 -12.15
N ARG A 165 -5.19 -12.03 -11.05
CA ARG A 165 -4.33 -13.01 -10.38
C ARG A 165 -4.66 -13.11 -8.90
N THR A 166 -4.21 -14.18 -8.26
CA THR A 166 -4.26 -14.37 -6.81
C THR A 166 -2.86 -14.46 -6.22
N ILE A 167 -2.72 -14.11 -4.94
CA ILE A 167 -1.44 -14.26 -4.23
C ILE A 167 -1.06 -15.73 -4.09
N ALA A 168 -1.98 -16.62 -3.66
CA ALA A 168 -1.69 -18.04 -3.55
C ALA A 168 -1.33 -18.69 -4.91
N GLY A 169 -1.90 -18.20 -6.00
CA GLY A 169 -1.52 -18.60 -7.35
C GLY A 169 -0.11 -18.16 -7.71
N THR A 170 0.33 -16.97 -7.30
CA THR A 170 1.68 -16.46 -7.59
C THR A 170 2.76 -17.10 -6.73
N GLU A 171 2.48 -17.44 -5.47
CA GLU A 171 3.42 -18.14 -4.57
C GLU A 171 3.70 -19.58 -5.00
N ARG A 172 2.70 -20.27 -5.58
CA ARG A 172 2.81 -21.69 -5.98
C ARG A 172 3.65 -21.93 -7.22
N ILE A 173 3.85 -20.93 -8.04
CA ILE A 173 4.40 -21.08 -9.40
C ILE A 173 5.69 -20.29 -9.50
N GLY A 174 6.73 -20.84 -8.95
CA GLY A 174 8.07 -20.45 -9.37
C GLY A 174 8.32 -20.92 -10.81
N ASP A 175 7.70 -20.31 -11.81
CA ASP A 175 8.04 -20.45 -13.23
C ASP A 175 7.12 -21.23 -14.19
N VAL A 176 5.88 -21.59 -13.83
CA VAL A 176 4.98 -22.27 -14.78
C VAL A 176 3.61 -21.62 -14.81
N GLU A 177 3.12 -21.30 -16.03
CA GLU A 177 1.81 -20.79 -16.43
C GLU A 177 0.93 -20.24 -15.28
N LEU A 178 1.11 -18.97 -15.02
CA LEU A 178 0.29 -18.22 -14.09
C LEU A 178 -1.19 -18.32 -14.49
N GLY A 179 -1.94 -19.10 -13.72
CA GLY A 179 -3.36 -19.25 -13.95
C GLY A 179 -4.08 -17.91 -13.79
N THR A 180 -4.31 -17.22 -14.89
CA THR A 180 -5.16 -16.04 -14.92
C THR A 180 -6.59 -16.48 -14.69
N ILE A 181 -7.23 -16.01 -13.64
CA ILE A 181 -8.65 -16.30 -13.34
C ILE A 181 -9.55 -15.74 -14.46
N SER A 182 -9.04 -14.78 -15.20
CA SER A 182 -9.78 -14.02 -16.22
C SER A 182 -9.69 -14.57 -17.64
N LYS A 183 -9.22 -15.79 -17.85
CA LYS A 183 -9.06 -16.37 -19.22
C LYS A 183 -10.27 -16.18 -20.14
N GLN A 184 -11.48 -16.25 -19.61
CA GLN A 184 -12.71 -16.11 -20.38
C GLN A 184 -13.05 -14.66 -20.78
N VAL A 185 -12.45 -13.68 -20.12
CA VAL A 185 -12.70 -12.24 -20.36
C VAL A 185 -11.40 -11.48 -20.70
N GLN A 186 -10.35 -12.23 -21.05
CA GLN A 186 -9.01 -11.67 -21.26
C GLN A 186 -8.94 -10.59 -22.33
N GLU A 187 -9.70 -10.72 -23.42
CA GLU A 187 -9.77 -9.72 -24.49
C GLU A 187 -10.27 -8.38 -23.93
N ARG A 188 -11.32 -8.41 -23.08
CA ARG A 188 -11.86 -7.20 -22.45
C ARG A 188 -10.89 -6.56 -21.46
N ILE A 189 -10.11 -7.37 -20.75
CA ILE A 189 -9.11 -6.87 -19.80
C ILE A 189 -7.96 -6.21 -20.55
N ASN A 190 -7.53 -6.78 -21.66
CA ASN A 190 -6.48 -6.20 -22.50
C ASN A 190 -6.89 -4.83 -23.06
N GLU A 191 -8.16 -4.64 -23.44
CA GLU A 191 -8.68 -3.35 -23.87
C GLU A 191 -8.56 -2.27 -22.77
N ILE A 192 -8.77 -2.63 -21.50
CA ILE A 192 -8.72 -1.71 -20.36
C ILE A 192 -7.26 -1.35 -19.98
N THR A 193 -6.33 -2.25 -20.20
CA THR A 193 -4.95 -2.09 -19.72
C THR A 193 -4.03 -1.36 -20.70
N TYR A 194 -4.46 -1.13 -21.95
CA TYR A 194 -3.67 -0.48 -23.01
C TYR A 194 -4.21 0.90 -23.44
N ASP A 195 -5.28 1.40 -22.82
CA ASP A 195 -5.76 2.78 -22.95
C ASP A 195 -5.25 3.66 -21.78
#